data_7aae7913e1ee125ffdd4fc28821e379c
#
_entry.id   7aae7913e1ee125ffdd4fc28821e379c
#
_cell.length_a   1.000
_cell.length_b   1.000
_cell.length_c   1.000
_cell.angle_alpha   90.00
_cell.angle_beta   90.00
_cell.angle_gamma   90.00
#
_symmetry.space_group_name_H-M   'P 1'
#
loop_
_entity.id
_entity.type
_entity.pdbx_description
1 polymer ?
#
loop_
_entity_poly.entity_id
_entity_poly.type
_entity_poly.pdbx_seq_one_letter_code
_entity_poly.pdbx_strand_id
1 'polypeptide(L)'
;LLKARINSSLEKKRLRDQQKELVRRFATSEVADDMQRSGFALGGKRIDGTVMFCDIRGFTSITESQSPEETIELLNTFYTLMFDAITGTGGVVNQMVGDGLMAIFGAPLPLADPCASAVRAGREMIELIEMLNVERQAGGKVPLKIGVGIATGQMIAGYTGTHTRATYTCIGDAVNLAARLEAHTKVAGRPILVDGPTATALGAGAAMEPLGEVSLKGKAAAVPVFAVPVA
;
A
#
# COMPACT_ATOMS: atom_id res chain seq x y z
N LEU A 1 27.91 -42.44 -6.33
CA LEU A 1 28.27 -41.20 -5.62
C LEU A 1 27.73 -39.97 -6.33
N LEU A 2 27.93 -39.74 -7.65
CA LEU A 2 27.48 -38.55 -8.37
C LEU A 2 25.94 -38.39 -8.40
N LYS A 3 25.18 -39.45 -8.72
CA LYS A 3 23.70 -39.45 -8.68
C LYS A 3 23.17 -39.08 -7.31
N ALA A 4 23.73 -39.61 -6.21
CA ALA A 4 23.30 -39.28 -4.85
C ALA A 4 23.54 -37.81 -4.49
N ARG A 5 24.67 -37.22 -4.93
CA ARG A 5 24.95 -35.78 -4.74
C ARG A 5 24.02 -34.90 -5.53
N ILE A 6 23.72 -35.25 -6.78
CA ILE A 6 22.80 -34.52 -7.65
C ILE A 6 21.37 -34.56 -7.03
N ASN A 7 20.91 -35.74 -6.62
CA ASN A 7 19.56 -35.87 -6.01
C ASN A 7 19.46 -35.06 -4.71
N SER A 8 20.48 -35.13 -3.82
CA SER A 8 20.50 -34.32 -2.60
C SER A 8 20.50 -32.81 -2.88
N SER A 9 21.24 -32.37 -3.92
CA SER A 9 21.24 -30.97 -4.31
C SER A 9 19.91 -30.49 -4.89
N LEU A 10 19.26 -31.33 -5.70
CA LEU A 10 17.93 -31.05 -6.26
C LEU A 10 16.86 -31.01 -5.16
N GLU A 11 16.92 -31.91 -4.21
CA GLU A 11 16.01 -31.95 -3.07
C GLU A 11 16.15 -30.73 -2.16
N LYS A 12 17.39 -30.35 -1.85
CA LYS A 12 17.69 -29.10 -1.12
C LYS A 12 17.20 -27.87 -1.86
N LYS A 13 17.35 -27.81 -3.18
CA LYS A 13 16.83 -26.72 -4.01
C LYS A 13 15.31 -26.69 -3.94
N ARG A 14 14.63 -27.84 -4.12
CA ARG A 14 13.17 -27.94 -4.06
C ARG A 14 12.61 -27.50 -2.71
N LEU A 15 13.23 -27.94 -1.60
CA LEU A 15 12.82 -27.52 -0.25
C LEU A 15 13.01 -26.00 -0.05
N ARG A 16 14.12 -25.43 -0.53
CA ARG A 16 14.31 -23.98 -0.49
C ARG A 16 13.27 -23.23 -1.31
N ASP A 17 12.96 -23.71 -2.50
CA ASP A 17 11.97 -23.08 -3.38
C ASP A 17 10.56 -23.17 -2.76
N GLN A 18 10.21 -24.28 -2.13
CA GLN A 18 8.95 -24.43 -1.38
C GLN A 18 8.90 -23.49 -0.17
N GLN A 19 9.98 -23.37 0.60
CA GLN A 19 10.05 -22.43 1.72
C GLN A 19 9.91 -20.97 1.24
N LYS A 20 10.54 -20.61 0.11
CA LYS A 20 10.39 -19.29 -0.50
C LYS A 20 8.96 -18.99 -0.88
N GLU A 21 8.31 -19.94 -1.54
CA GLU A 21 6.92 -19.81 -1.96
C GLU A 21 5.99 -19.64 -0.76
N LEU A 22 6.23 -20.39 0.33
CA LEU A 22 5.47 -20.27 1.56
C LEU A 22 5.62 -18.87 2.19
N VAL A 23 6.83 -18.37 2.28
CA VAL A 23 7.10 -17.03 2.83
C VAL A 23 6.45 -15.94 1.97
N ARG A 24 6.48 -16.07 0.64
CA ARG A 24 5.84 -15.12 -0.30
C ARG A 24 4.32 -15.06 -0.20
N ARG A 25 3.67 -16.08 0.34
CA ARG A 25 2.21 -16.05 0.61
C ARG A 25 1.84 -15.20 1.81
N PHE A 26 2.76 -14.95 2.73
CA PHE A 26 2.54 -14.22 3.97
C PHE A 26 3.34 -12.91 4.07
N ALA A 27 4.29 -12.71 3.14
CA ALA A 27 5.06 -11.48 2.99
C ALA A 27 5.19 -11.20 1.49
N THR A 28 5.22 -9.93 1.10
CA THR A 28 5.49 -9.59 -0.30
C THR A 28 6.86 -10.10 -0.74
N SER A 29 7.05 -10.29 -2.05
CA SER A 29 8.32 -10.80 -2.61
C SER A 29 9.52 -9.97 -2.16
N GLU A 30 9.36 -8.66 -2.09
CA GLU A 30 10.41 -7.69 -1.71
C GLU A 30 10.82 -7.85 -0.25
N VAL A 31 9.85 -8.04 0.65
CA VAL A 31 10.09 -8.31 2.08
C VAL A 31 10.72 -9.68 2.28
N ALA A 32 10.27 -10.69 1.54
CA ALA A 32 10.85 -12.03 1.58
C ALA A 32 12.30 -12.03 1.08
N ASP A 33 12.59 -11.28 0.02
CA ASP A 33 13.94 -11.13 -0.55
C ASP A 33 14.86 -10.32 0.36
N ASP A 34 14.36 -9.25 1.01
CA ASP A 34 15.13 -8.52 2.02
C ASP A 34 15.49 -9.42 3.21
N MET A 35 14.53 -10.18 3.71
CA MET A 35 14.74 -11.14 4.80
C MET A 35 15.83 -12.18 4.46
N GLN A 36 15.90 -12.61 3.20
CA GLN A 36 16.92 -13.55 2.75
C GLN A 36 18.33 -12.91 2.60
N ARG A 37 18.40 -11.64 2.17
CA ARG A 37 19.69 -10.93 1.97
C ARG A 37 20.24 -10.39 3.28
N SER A 38 19.41 -9.77 4.09
CA SER A 38 19.82 -9.05 5.29
C SER A 38 19.72 -9.89 6.56
N GLY A 39 19.07 -11.06 6.48
CA GLY A 39 18.69 -11.87 7.64
C GLY A 39 17.50 -11.29 8.39
N PHE A 40 16.89 -12.09 9.26
CA PHE A 40 15.83 -11.63 10.14
C PHE A 40 16.42 -11.06 11.43
N ALA A 41 16.20 -9.79 11.69
CA ALA A 41 16.47 -9.15 12.97
C ALA A 41 15.34 -8.16 13.29
N LEU A 42 14.87 -8.20 14.55
CA LEU A 42 13.95 -7.18 15.04
C LEU A 42 14.64 -5.81 15.05
N GLY A 43 13.93 -4.79 14.61
CA GLY A 43 14.43 -3.43 14.47
C GLY A 43 14.20 -2.87 13.09
N GLY A 44 14.72 -1.69 12.83
CA GLY A 44 14.51 -1.00 11.55
C GLY A 44 15.61 -0.02 11.23
N LYS A 45 15.60 0.44 9.99
CA LYS A 45 16.51 1.45 9.47
C LYS A 45 15.73 2.74 9.21
N ARG A 46 16.39 3.88 9.42
CA ARG A 46 15.86 5.18 9.03
C ARG A 46 15.95 5.32 7.53
N ILE A 47 14.82 5.68 6.92
CA ILE A 47 14.70 5.89 5.49
C ILE A 47 13.93 7.18 5.20
N ASP A 48 14.14 7.76 4.04
CA ASP A 48 13.25 8.71 3.42
C ASP A 48 12.39 7.95 2.42
N GLY A 49 11.07 7.99 2.60
CA GLY A 49 10.15 7.19 1.79
C GLY A 49 8.76 7.80 1.74
N THR A 50 7.91 7.19 0.93
CA THR A 50 6.51 7.59 0.78
C THR A 50 5.61 6.46 1.25
N VAL A 51 4.57 6.82 2.01
CA VAL A 51 3.55 5.88 2.50
C VAL A 51 2.22 6.24 1.90
N MET A 52 1.47 5.22 1.54
CA MET A 52 0.11 5.30 1.02
C MET A 52 -0.83 4.52 1.93
N PHE A 53 -1.98 5.09 2.24
CA PHE A 53 -3.15 4.37 2.76
C PHE A 53 -4.28 4.44 1.74
N CYS A 54 -5.00 3.35 1.60
CA CYS A 54 -6.19 3.25 0.76
C CYS A 54 -7.28 2.50 1.50
N ASP A 55 -8.55 2.94 1.32
CA ASP A 55 -9.71 2.35 1.97
C ASP A 55 -10.95 2.46 1.08
N ILE A 56 -11.88 1.49 1.18
CA ILE A 56 -13.16 1.51 0.44
C ILE A 56 -14.15 2.42 1.16
N ARG A 57 -14.75 3.34 0.43
CA ARG A 57 -15.73 4.26 0.98
C ARG A 57 -17.07 3.57 1.26
N GLY A 58 -17.53 3.68 2.51
CA GLY A 58 -18.84 3.15 2.91
C GLY A 58 -18.90 1.63 2.93
N PHE A 59 -17.78 0.95 3.12
CA PHE A 59 -17.67 -0.51 3.11
C PHE A 59 -18.67 -1.17 4.06
N THR A 60 -18.86 -0.64 5.27
CA THR A 60 -19.85 -1.15 6.23
C THR A 60 -21.25 -1.25 5.61
N SER A 61 -21.71 -0.21 4.91
CA SER A 61 -23.03 -0.24 4.26
C SER A 61 -23.09 -1.24 3.09
N ILE A 62 -21.95 -1.46 2.40
CA ILE A 62 -21.87 -2.46 1.34
C ILE A 62 -22.01 -3.86 1.95
N THR A 63 -21.31 -4.15 3.04
CA THR A 63 -21.36 -5.46 3.70
C THR A 63 -22.73 -5.78 4.33
N GLU A 64 -23.46 -4.76 4.76
CA GLU A 64 -24.83 -4.91 5.25
C GLU A 64 -25.84 -5.29 4.15
N SER A 65 -25.51 -5.01 2.88
CA SER A 65 -26.38 -5.22 1.72
C SER A 65 -26.10 -6.49 0.91
N GLN A 66 -25.08 -7.29 1.31
CA GLN A 66 -24.63 -8.48 0.58
C GLN A 66 -24.28 -9.63 1.53
N SER A 67 -24.09 -10.84 0.99
CA SER A 67 -23.68 -12.00 1.79
C SER A 67 -22.21 -11.90 2.23
N PRO A 68 -21.81 -12.64 3.29
CA PRO A 68 -20.39 -12.73 3.67
C PRO A 68 -19.49 -13.25 2.56
N GLU A 69 -19.98 -14.20 1.76
CA GLU A 69 -19.27 -14.78 0.62
C GLU A 69 -19.02 -13.72 -0.46
N GLU A 70 -20.05 -12.94 -0.83
CA GLU A 70 -19.91 -11.82 -1.77
C GLU A 70 -18.97 -10.75 -1.25
N THR A 71 -18.93 -10.53 0.07
CA THR A 71 -18.00 -9.60 0.71
C THR A 71 -16.55 -10.06 0.56
N ILE A 72 -16.27 -11.35 0.75
CA ILE A 72 -14.93 -11.92 0.56
C ILE A 72 -14.51 -11.86 -0.91
N GLU A 73 -15.40 -12.18 -1.84
CA GLU A 73 -15.13 -12.07 -3.29
C GLU A 73 -14.81 -10.62 -3.69
N LEU A 74 -15.58 -9.67 -3.16
CA LEU A 74 -15.33 -8.24 -3.36
C LEU A 74 -13.96 -7.82 -2.84
N LEU A 75 -13.60 -8.20 -1.61
CA LEU A 75 -12.30 -7.89 -1.02
C LEU A 75 -11.15 -8.53 -1.79
N ASN A 76 -11.30 -9.78 -2.23
CA ASN A 76 -10.28 -10.46 -3.03
C ASN A 76 -10.06 -9.75 -4.37
N THR A 77 -11.14 -9.34 -5.04
CA THR A 77 -11.05 -8.57 -6.29
C THR A 77 -10.40 -7.21 -6.04
N PHE A 78 -10.86 -6.47 -5.03
CA PHE A 78 -10.29 -5.19 -4.64
C PHE A 78 -8.79 -5.30 -4.35
N TYR A 79 -8.39 -6.22 -3.48
CA TYR A 79 -6.98 -6.40 -3.15
C TYR A 79 -6.14 -6.77 -4.37
N THR A 80 -6.61 -7.64 -5.25
CA THR A 80 -5.89 -8.00 -6.48
C THR A 80 -5.57 -6.76 -7.32
N LEU A 81 -6.58 -5.93 -7.59
CA LEU A 81 -6.40 -4.69 -8.36
C LEU A 81 -5.44 -3.70 -7.67
N MET A 82 -5.59 -3.53 -6.36
CA MET A 82 -4.73 -2.61 -5.59
C MET A 82 -3.28 -3.10 -5.53
N PHE A 83 -3.06 -4.40 -5.37
CA PHE A 83 -1.72 -5.00 -5.40
C PHE A 83 -1.05 -4.81 -6.75
N ASP A 84 -1.77 -5.04 -7.86
CA ASP A 84 -1.23 -4.89 -9.21
C ASP A 84 -0.77 -3.44 -9.46
N ALA A 85 -1.60 -2.44 -9.13
CA ALA A 85 -1.25 -1.02 -9.27
C ALA A 85 -0.03 -0.63 -8.42
N ILE A 86 0.01 -1.07 -7.16
CA ILE A 86 1.09 -0.73 -6.23
C ILE A 86 2.40 -1.40 -6.64
N THR A 87 2.39 -2.70 -6.91
CA THR A 87 3.61 -3.44 -7.26
C THR A 87 4.11 -3.08 -8.66
N GLY A 88 3.21 -2.84 -9.61
CA GLY A 88 3.53 -2.35 -10.96
C GLY A 88 4.29 -1.02 -10.95
N THR A 89 4.13 -0.21 -9.92
CA THR A 89 4.83 1.08 -9.75
C THR A 89 6.02 1.00 -8.79
N GLY A 90 6.39 -0.20 -8.30
CA GLY A 90 7.52 -0.44 -7.40
C GLY A 90 7.22 -0.23 -5.92
N GLY A 91 5.94 -0.11 -5.55
CA GLY A 91 5.49 -0.08 -4.17
C GLY A 91 5.40 -1.48 -3.57
N VAL A 92 5.36 -1.54 -2.25
CA VAL A 92 5.23 -2.77 -1.47
C VAL A 92 4.00 -2.66 -0.59
N VAL A 93 3.01 -3.55 -0.79
CA VAL A 93 1.85 -3.64 0.11
C VAL A 93 2.32 -4.21 1.44
N ASN A 94 2.21 -3.42 2.49
CA ASN A 94 2.72 -3.77 3.81
C ASN A 94 1.67 -4.46 4.69
N GLN A 95 0.46 -3.91 4.71
CA GLN A 95 -0.64 -4.43 5.52
C GLN A 95 -1.96 -4.34 4.76
N MET A 96 -2.81 -5.35 4.97
CA MET A 96 -4.23 -5.32 4.67
C MET A 96 -4.98 -5.25 5.99
N VAL A 97 -5.86 -4.27 6.17
CA VAL A 97 -6.60 -4.03 7.41
C VAL A 97 -8.07 -3.81 7.08
N GLY A 98 -8.87 -4.84 7.25
CA GLY A 98 -10.30 -4.79 6.92
C GLY A 98 -10.52 -4.57 5.43
N ASP A 99 -11.04 -3.41 5.05
CA ASP A 99 -11.28 -2.96 3.67
C ASP A 99 -10.21 -1.97 3.18
N GLY A 100 -9.16 -1.79 3.97
CA GLY A 100 -8.06 -0.89 3.64
C GLY A 100 -6.72 -1.59 3.51
N LEU A 101 -5.76 -0.88 2.98
CA LEU A 101 -4.38 -1.32 2.89
C LEU A 101 -3.39 -0.17 3.14
N MET A 102 -2.17 -0.54 3.51
CA MET A 102 -1.03 0.34 3.61
C MET A 102 0.07 -0.14 2.66
N ALA A 103 0.65 0.78 1.91
CA ALA A 103 1.79 0.51 1.03
C ALA A 103 2.96 1.44 1.32
N ILE A 104 4.18 0.96 1.05
CA ILE A 104 5.43 1.69 1.24
C ILE A 104 6.14 1.78 -0.10
N PHE A 105 6.68 2.95 -0.41
CA PHE A 105 7.51 3.22 -1.57
C PHE A 105 8.90 3.69 -1.10
N GLY A 106 9.96 2.96 -1.53
CA GLY A 106 11.33 3.22 -1.13
C GLY A 106 11.88 2.30 -0.02
N ALA A 107 11.08 1.31 0.44
CA ALA A 107 11.53 0.25 1.34
C ALA A 107 10.71 -1.05 1.10
N PRO A 108 11.29 -2.23 1.36
CA PRO A 108 12.66 -2.52 1.81
C PRO A 108 13.71 -2.24 0.75
N LEU A 109 13.30 -2.14 -0.52
CA LEU A 109 14.19 -1.80 -1.63
C LEU A 109 14.12 -0.30 -1.92
N PRO A 110 15.26 0.36 -2.16
CA PRO A 110 15.27 1.77 -2.52
C PRO A 110 14.57 1.98 -3.88
N LEU A 111 13.84 3.06 -4.01
CA LEU A 111 13.16 3.49 -5.22
C LEU A 111 13.68 4.88 -5.61
N ALA A 112 13.91 5.11 -6.90
CA ALA A 112 14.48 6.37 -7.39
C ALA A 112 13.55 7.57 -7.12
N ASP A 113 12.26 7.38 -7.32
CA ASP A 113 11.24 8.41 -7.10
C ASP A 113 10.01 7.79 -6.40
N PRO A 114 10.06 7.67 -5.07
CA PRO A 114 8.95 7.09 -4.31
C PRO A 114 7.67 7.93 -4.37
N CYS A 115 7.78 9.27 -4.46
CA CYS A 115 6.62 10.16 -4.53
C CYS A 115 5.86 9.98 -5.84
N ALA A 116 6.55 10.03 -6.98
CA ALA A 116 5.93 9.87 -8.29
C ALA A 116 5.34 8.46 -8.46
N SER A 117 6.03 7.44 -7.95
CA SER A 117 5.55 6.06 -7.96
C SER A 117 4.27 5.90 -7.15
N ALA A 118 4.20 6.46 -5.94
CA ALA A 118 3.01 6.42 -5.10
C ALA A 118 1.81 7.13 -5.76
N VAL A 119 2.03 8.30 -6.36
CA VAL A 119 0.96 9.04 -7.03
C VAL A 119 0.48 8.32 -8.29
N ARG A 120 1.39 7.71 -9.07
CA ARG A 120 0.99 6.87 -10.23
C ARG A 120 0.15 5.69 -9.77
N ALA A 121 0.58 4.96 -8.73
CA ALA A 121 -0.20 3.88 -8.15
C ALA A 121 -1.60 4.35 -7.75
N GLY A 122 -1.71 5.49 -7.04
CA GLY A 122 -3.00 6.03 -6.63
C GLY A 122 -3.93 6.36 -7.81
N ARG A 123 -3.41 6.92 -8.90
CA ARG A 123 -4.20 7.16 -10.12
C ARG A 123 -4.65 5.86 -10.77
N GLU A 124 -3.75 4.92 -10.95
CA GLU A 124 -4.06 3.61 -11.52
C GLU A 124 -5.10 2.86 -10.68
N MET A 125 -5.01 2.94 -9.35
CA MET A 125 -6.02 2.37 -8.44
C MET A 125 -7.42 2.96 -8.70
N ILE A 126 -7.54 4.27 -8.91
CA ILE A 126 -8.82 4.90 -9.23
C ILE A 126 -9.34 4.40 -10.58
N GLU A 127 -8.50 4.38 -11.62
CA GLU A 127 -8.87 3.89 -12.96
C GLU A 127 -9.36 2.42 -12.91
N LEU A 128 -8.66 1.55 -12.18
CA LEU A 128 -9.06 0.15 -12.02
C LEU A 128 -10.40 0.01 -11.28
N ILE A 129 -10.66 0.84 -10.27
CA ILE A 129 -11.96 0.85 -9.58
C ILE A 129 -13.08 1.35 -10.52
N GLU A 130 -12.82 2.32 -11.37
CA GLU A 130 -13.79 2.79 -12.37
C GLU A 130 -14.12 1.69 -13.39
N MET A 131 -13.12 0.95 -13.86
CA MET A 131 -13.32 -0.21 -14.73
C MET A 131 -14.15 -1.30 -14.03
N LEU A 132 -13.81 -1.64 -12.78
CA LEU A 132 -14.57 -2.61 -11.98
C LEU A 132 -16.02 -2.15 -11.78
N ASN A 133 -16.26 -0.84 -11.62
CA ASN A 133 -17.59 -0.28 -11.44
C ASN A 133 -18.49 -0.46 -12.67
N VAL A 134 -17.94 -0.49 -13.88
CA VAL A 134 -18.72 -0.82 -15.11
C VAL A 134 -19.31 -2.22 -15.01
N GLU A 135 -18.49 -3.21 -14.60
CA GLU A 135 -18.94 -4.59 -14.41
C GLU A 135 -19.94 -4.71 -13.25
N ARG A 136 -19.67 -4.03 -12.14
CA ARG A 136 -20.55 -4.04 -10.96
C ARG A 136 -21.92 -3.47 -11.28
N GLN A 137 -21.98 -2.35 -11.99
CA GLN A 137 -23.25 -1.71 -12.40
C GLN A 137 -24.02 -2.58 -13.38
N ALA A 138 -23.35 -3.23 -14.34
CA ALA A 138 -23.97 -4.21 -15.24
C ALA A 138 -24.60 -5.39 -14.47
N GLY A 139 -23.99 -5.78 -13.33
CA GLY A 139 -24.51 -6.79 -12.41
C GLY A 139 -25.50 -6.26 -11.36
N GLY A 140 -25.95 -5.00 -11.45
CA GLY A 140 -26.87 -4.37 -10.48
C GLY A 140 -26.26 -4.10 -9.09
N LYS A 141 -24.93 -4.15 -8.96
CA LYS A 141 -24.21 -3.91 -7.71
C LYS A 141 -23.85 -2.42 -7.54
N VAL A 142 -23.77 -1.97 -6.30
CA VAL A 142 -23.38 -0.59 -5.97
C VAL A 142 -21.93 -0.33 -6.40
N PRO A 143 -21.64 0.80 -7.08
CA PRO A 143 -20.29 1.16 -7.45
C PRO A 143 -19.42 1.44 -6.23
N LEU A 144 -18.15 1.05 -6.31
CA LEU A 144 -17.15 1.30 -5.27
C LEU A 144 -16.55 2.70 -5.44
N LYS A 145 -16.16 3.26 -4.31
CA LYS A 145 -15.28 4.44 -4.26
C LYS A 145 -14.18 4.17 -3.26
N ILE A 146 -12.99 4.67 -3.55
CA ILE A 146 -11.84 4.57 -2.65
C ILE A 146 -11.33 5.94 -2.25
N GLY A 147 -10.65 6.00 -1.12
CA GLY A 147 -9.86 7.15 -0.71
C GLY A 147 -8.40 6.76 -0.60
N VAL A 148 -7.51 7.60 -1.08
CA VAL A 148 -6.06 7.39 -1.07
C VAL A 148 -5.39 8.57 -0.39
N GLY A 149 -4.63 8.31 0.66
CA GLY A 149 -3.81 9.30 1.35
C GLY A 149 -2.32 8.98 1.20
N ILE A 150 -1.52 9.93 0.76
CA ILE A 150 -0.09 9.76 0.50
C ILE A 150 0.69 10.81 1.28
N ALA A 151 1.73 10.39 1.99
CA ALA A 151 2.64 11.30 2.66
C ALA A 151 4.09 10.84 2.56
N THR A 152 4.99 11.80 2.46
CA THR A 152 6.43 11.59 2.29
C THR A 152 7.20 12.16 3.46
N GLY A 153 8.20 11.40 3.91
CA GLY A 153 9.08 11.89 4.98
C GLY A 153 9.97 10.82 5.54
N GLN A 154 10.68 11.20 6.59
CA GLN A 154 11.57 10.30 7.30
C GLN A 154 10.77 9.34 8.18
N MET A 155 11.10 8.07 8.09
CA MET A 155 10.46 7.01 8.88
C MET A 155 11.46 5.90 9.20
N ILE A 156 11.10 5.02 10.13
CA ILE A 156 11.84 3.79 10.41
C ILE A 156 11.09 2.64 9.74
N ALA A 157 11.74 1.94 8.82
CA ALA A 157 11.21 0.74 8.18
C ALA A 157 11.98 -0.50 8.65
N GLY A 158 11.27 -1.58 8.99
CA GLY A 158 11.88 -2.80 9.49
C GLY A 158 10.90 -3.75 10.14
N TYR A 159 11.45 -4.74 10.86
CA TYR A 159 10.65 -5.80 11.48
C TYR A 159 10.31 -5.46 12.93
N THR A 160 9.02 -5.46 13.25
CA THR A 160 8.50 -5.29 14.61
C THR A 160 7.71 -6.50 15.04
N GLY A 161 7.73 -6.82 16.33
CA GLY A 161 7.02 -7.96 16.91
C GLY A 161 7.87 -8.77 17.86
N THR A 162 7.72 -10.09 17.80
CA THR A 162 8.48 -11.06 18.61
C THR A 162 9.33 -11.96 17.71
N HIS A 163 10.18 -12.78 18.31
CA HIS A 163 10.95 -13.79 17.55
C HIS A 163 10.08 -14.85 16.86
N THR A 164 8.84 -15.03 17.33
CA THR A 164 7.90 -16.02 16.78
C THR A 164 6.86 -15.41 15.86
N ARG A 165 6.64 -14.08 15.94
CA ARG A 165 5.68 -13.36 15.08
C ARG A 165 6.17 -11.94 14.87
N ALA A 166 6.64 -11.67 13.69
CA ALA A 166 7.09 -10.34 13.30
C ALA A 166 6.43 -9.90 11.98
N THR A 167 6.26 -8.60 11.85
CA THR A 167 5.72 -7.98 10.64
C THR A 167 6.71 -6.91 10.18
N TYR A 168 6.97 -6.86 8.88
CA TYR A 168 7.68 -5.72 8.29
C TYR A 168 6.73 -4.52 8.31
N THR A 169 7.18 -3.37 8.75
CA THR A 169 6.35 -2.16 8.82
C THR A 169 7.20 -0.90 8.79
N CYS A 170 6.54 0.25 8.65
CA CYS A 170 7.19 1.53 8.86
C CYS A 170 6.48 2.33 9.97
N ILE A 171 7.27 3.11 10.70
CA ILE A 171 6.82 3.94 11.81
C ILE A 171 7.39 5.34 11.62
N GLY A 172 6.52 6.35 11.68
CA GLY A 172 6.92 7.75 11.54
C GLY A 172 5.73 8.68 11.46
N ASP A 173 6.00 9.98 11.51
CA ASP A 173 4.96 11.00 11.41
C ASP A 173 4.26 10.97 10.03
N ALA A 174 5.01 10.73 8.96
CA ALA A 174 4.47 10.58 7.60
C ALA A 174 3.47 9.41 7.50
N VAL A 175 3.70 8.30 8.22
CA VAL A 175 2.77 7.15 8.23
C VAL A 175 1.42 7.55 8.81
N ASN A 176 1.43 8.24 9.96
CA ASN A 176 0.22 8.73 10.60
C ASN A 176 -0.46 9.81 9.74
N LEU A 177 0.32 10.63 9.06
CA LEU A 177 -0.21 11.68 8.18
C LEU A 177 -0.91 11.08 6.97
N ALA A 178 -0.32 10.08 6.31
CA ALA A 178 -0.94 9.40 5.18
C ALA A 178 -2.31 8.78 5.53
N ALA A 179 -2.41 8.12 6.70
CA ALA A 179 -3.68 7.58 7.18
C ALA A 179 -4.74 8.68 7.43
N ARG A 180 -4.33 9.84 7.94
CA ARG A 180 -5.23 10.98 8.15
C ARG A 180 -5.66 11.65 6.86
N LEU A 181 -4.77 11.73 5.87
CA LEU A 181 -5.08 12.22 4.53
C LEU A 181 -6.08 11.29 3.85
N GLU A 182 -5.88 9.98 3.94
CA GLU A 182 -6.85 9.00 3.45
C GLU A 182 -8.23 9.29 4.04
N ALA A 183 -8.37 9.32 5.37
CA ALA A 183 -9.65 9.62 6.03
C ALA A 183 -10.22 10.99 5.62
N HIS A 184 -9.38 12.00 5.40
CA HIS A 184 -9.78 13.34 5.00
C HIS A 184 -10.28 13.43 3.56
N THR A 185 -9.96 12.47 2.68
CA THR A 185 -10.48 12.44 1.30
C THR A 185 -12.00 12.48 1.26
N LYS A 186 -12.66 11.91 2.27
CA LYS A 186 -14.13 11.94 2.42
C LYS A 186 -14.65 13.36 2.64
N VAL A 187 -13.96 14.13 3.46
CA VAL A 187 -14.33 15.52 3.78
C VAL A 187 -14.02 16.43 2.61
N ALA A 188 -12.84 16.26 1.99
CA ALA A 188 -12.39 17.06 0.86
C ALA A 188 -13.16 16.77 -0.43
N GLY A 189 -13.87 15.64 -0.52
CA GLY A 189 -14.54 15.22 -1.75
C GLY A 189 -13.56 14.93 -2.90
N ARG A 190 -12.33 14.56 -2.56
CA ARG A 190 -11.27 14.23 -3.52
C ARG A 190 -10.76 12.80 -3.25
N PRO A 191 -10.57 11.96 -4.28
CA PRO A 191 -10.19 10.57 -4.07
C PRO A 191 -8.74 10.40 -3.60
N ILE A 192 -7.83 11.30 -4.00
CA ILE A 192 -6.40 11.20 -3.65
C ILE A 192 -5.95 12.51 -3.02
N LEU A 193 -5.40 12.43 -1.80
CA LEU A 193 -4.77 13.57 -1.11
C LEU A 193 -3.30 13.29 -0.81
N VAL A 194 -2.49 14.32 -0.95
CA VAL A 194 -1.05 14.29 -0.64
C VAL A 194 -0.65 15.44 0.29
N ASP A 195 0.44 15.26 1.03
CA ASP A 195 1.05 16.30 1.87
C ASP A 195 1.96 17.25 1.07
N GLY A 196 2.39 18.33 1.72
CA GLY A 196 3.30 19.31 1.16
C GLY A 196 4.63 18.74 0.66
N PRO A 197 5.35 17.91 1.44
CA PRO A 197 6.56 17.24 0.98
C PRO A 197 6.38 16.41 -0.30
N THR A 198 5.29 15.62 -0.40
CA THR A 198 4.97 14.87 -1.64
C THR A 198 4.71 15.79 -2.81
N ALA A 199 3.88 16.83 -2.62
CA ALA A 199 3.59 17.82 -3.69
C ALA A 199 4.87 18.56 -4.16
N THR A 200 5.75 18.92 -3.22
CA THR A 200 7.03 19.59 -3.52
C THR A 200 7.95 18.68 -4.32
N ALA A 201 8.07 17.40 -3.94
CA ALA A 201 8.92 16.42 -4.63
C ALA A 201 8.48 16.17 -6.08
N LEU A 202 7.18 16.24 -6.36
CA LEU A 202 6.63 16.10 -7.70
C LEU A 202 6.83 17.33 -8.59
N GLY A 203 7.09 18.48 -7.98
CA GLY A 203 7.35 19.75 -8.68
C GLY A 203 6.12 20.39 -9.33
N ALA A 204 6.32 21.59 -9.88
CA ALA A 204 5.24 22.43 -10.43
C ALA A 204 4.52 21.80 -11.65
N GLY A 205 5.14 20.83 -12.32
CA GLY A 205 4.53 20.14 -13.47
C GLY A 205 3.45 19.10 -13.11
N ALA A 206 3.29 18.77 -11.83
CA ALA A 206 2.39 17.72 -11.41
C ALA A 206 0.90 18.13 -11.26
N ALA A 207 0.55 19.36 -11.63
CA ALA A 207 -0.83 19.89 -11.65
C ALA A 207 -1.66 19.54 -10.39
N MET A 208 -1.08 19.72 -9.19
CA MET A 208 -1.77 19.48 -7.92
C MET A 208 -2.76 20.61 -7.60
N GLU A 209 -3.96 20.27 -7.12
CA GLU A 209 -4.94 21.23 -6.61
C GLU A 209 -4.65 21.54 -5.13
N PRO A 210 -4.22 22.78 -4.76
CA PRO A 210 -4.00 23.11 -3.37
C PRO A 210 -5.34 23.23 -2.62
N LEU A 211 -5.48 22.53 -1.50
CA LEU A 211 -6.64 22.63 -0.61
C LEU A 211 -6.38 23.56 0.60
N GLY A 212 -5.19 24.13 0.68
CA GLY A 212 -4.77 24.99 1.79
C GLY A 212 -4.30 24.23 3.01
N GLU A 213 -4.28 24.92 4.15
CA GLU A 213 -3.89 24.40 5.44
C GLU A 213 -5.07 23.67 6.09
N VAL A 214 -4.90 22.38 6.36
CA VAL A 214 -5.95 21.52 6.92
C VAL A 214 -5.59 21.06 8.33
N SER A 215 -6.51 21.27 9.27
CA SER A 215 -6.40 20.71 10.62
C SER A 215 -6.80 19.24 10.62
N LEU A 216 -5.85 18.36 10.84
CA LEU A 216 -6.08 16.92 10.90
C LEU A 216 -6.10 16.43 12.35
N LYS A 217 -7.02 15.51 12.68
CA LYS A 217 -7.17 14.99 14.04
C LYS A 217 -5.83 14.49 14.62
N GLY A 218 -5.42 15.04 15.77
CA GLY A 218 -4.19 14.65 16.46
C GLY A 218 -2.90 15.23 15.85
N LYS A 219 -2.98 16.23 14.98
CA LYS A 219 -1.87 17.12 14.62
C LYS A 219 -2.00 18.43 15.40
N ALA A 220 -0.89 18.91 15.96
CA ALA A 220 -0.86 20.18 16.70
C ALA A 220 -0.97 21.40 15.79
N ALA A 221 -0.46 21.30 14.56
CA ALA A 221 -0.51 22.34 13.53
C ALA A 221 -1.28 21.84 12.31
N ALA A 222 -1.90 22.78 11.59
CA ALA A 222 -2.44 22.52 10.27
C ALA A 222 -1.32 22.14 9.30
N VAL A 223 -1.65 21.35 8.30
CA VAL A 223 -0.70 20.87 7.30
C VAL A 223 -1.17 21.25 5.91
N PRO A 224 -0.26 21.63 5.00
CA PRO A 224 -0.63 21.89 3.62
C PRO A 224 -1.05 20.59 2.94
N VAL A 225 -2.24 20.60 2.33
CA VAL A 225 -2.85 19.43 1.68
C VAL A 225 -3.13 19.77 0.22
N PHE A 226 -2.87 18.82 -0.65
CA PHE A 226 -3.10 18.93 -2.07
C PHE A 226 -3.92 17.74 -2.56
N ALA A 227 -4.82 17.98 -3.51
CA ALA A 227 -5.51 16.92 -4.21
C ALA A 227 -4.79 16.58 -5.52
N VAL A 228 -4.71 15.29 -5.81
CA VAL A 228 -4.21 14.79 -7.10
C VAL A 228 -5.38 14.74 -8.07
N PRO A 229 -5.32 15.46 -9.21
CA PRO A 229 -6.33 15.31 -10.24
C PRO A 229 -6.35 13.90 -10.80
N VAL A 230 -7.55 13.33 -10.90
CA VAL A 230 -7.85 12.09 -11.62
C VAL A 230 -8.65 12.47 -12.86
N ALA A 231 -8.43 11.78 -13.95
CA ALA A 231 -9.06 12.07 -15.24
C ALA A 231 -10.58 11.87 -15.19
#